data_45a4adbd2ada1e010c2295e02f5dee8d
#
_entry.id   45a4adbd2ada1e010c2295e02f5dee8d
#
_cell.length_a   1.000
_cell.length_b   1.000
_cell.length_c   1.000
_cell.angle_alpha   90.00
_cell.angle_beta   90.00
_cell.angle_gamma   90.00
#
_symmetry.space_group_name_H-M   'P 1'
#
loop_
_entity.id
_entity.type
_entity.pdbx_description
1 polymer ?
#
loop_
_entity_poly.entity_id
_entity_poly.type
_entity_poly.pdbx_seq_one_letter_code
_entity_poly.pdbx_strand_id
1 'polypeptide(L)'
;MKIIAGSNNKLLATRLAITLNIKYIEPKITYFSDSEIKLEIQEPLHNEDIIIVQSTSKPVNDRLIELFLLIDTAKKAGANKIILVMPYFGYARQDKASNQAAMPAQLIANFLEKLGVTHLITIDLHSDKIEKLFNIPISNVKPINLYLPFLQNYKNCIIVAPDKGSTNKVETIGNLLNIDLAYITKERDINNSCNMVEITGNVEGKNCILIDDIIDSGETIYKAANFLKQHGALSVNAFITHAVLSKNYDIALLDRIFVTDTIETDDLSSKFHIIPILPILVKELKNII
;
A
#
# COMPACT_ATOMS: atom_id res chain seq x y z
N MET A 1 -11.89 -4.67 23.58
CA MET A 1 -11.43 -4.38 22.20
C MET A 1 -11.78 -5.53 21.27
N LYS A 2 -12.16 -5.25 20.01
CA LYS A 2 -12.55 -6.26 19.02
C LYS A 2 -11.99 -5.85 17.64
N ILE A 3 -11.79 -6.82 16.74
CA ILE A 3 -11.36 -6.59 15.36
C ILE A 3 -12.50 -6.94 14.42
N ILE A 4 -12.75 -6.07 13.44
CA ILE A 4 -13.74 -6.25 12.37
C ILE A 4 -13.05 -6.05 11.03
N ALA A 5 -13.31 -6.88 10.05
CA ALA A 5 -12.85 -6.66 8.67
C ALA A 5 -14.04 -6.47 7.73
N GLY A 6 -13.84 -5.63 6.73
CA GLY A 6 -14.71 -5.64 5.57
C GLY A 6 -14.39 -6.82 4.65
N SER A 7 -14.83 -6.73 3.40
CA SER A 7 -14.63 -7.82 2.43
C SER A 7 -13.19 -8.00 1.97
N ASN A 8 -12.36 -6.95 2.08
CA ASN A 8 -10.91 -7.03 1.86
C ASN A 8 -10.15 -7.26 3.18
N ASN A 9 -9.00 -7.93 3.09
CA ASN A 9 -8.08 -8.18 4.21
C ASN A 9 -8.67 -9.01 5.37
N LYS A 10 -9.64 -9.88 5.12
CA LYS A 10 -10.21 -10.80 6.14
C LYS A 10 -9.13 -11.69 6.75
N LEU A 11 -8.23 -12.24 5.92
CA LEU A 11 -7.14 -13.09 6.38
C LEU A 11 -6.18 -12.32 7.29
N LEU A 12 -5.82 -11.10 6.91
CA LEU A 12 -4.96 -10.21 7.72
C LEU A 12 -5.63 -9.88 9.06
N ALA A 13 -6.92 -9.51 9.06
CA ALA A 13 -7.67 -9.22 10.27
C ALA A 13 -7.74 -10.41 11.22
N THR A 14 -7.98 -11.61 10.70
CA THR A 14 -8.00 -12.85 11.48
C THR A 14 -6.64 -13.14 12.10
N ARG A 15 -5.55 -12.98 11.34
CA ARG A 15 -4.17 -13.15 11.84
C ARG A 15 -3.81 -12.11 12.90
N LEU A 16 -4.23 -10.85 12.72
CA LEU A 16 -4.08 -9.79 13.73
C LEU A 16 -4.83 -10.16 15.01
N ALA A 17 -6.08 -10.61 14.90
CA ALA A 17 -6.90 -11.01 16.05
C ALA A 17 -6.24 -12.13 16.87
N ILE A 18 -5.73 -13.17 16.20
CA ILE A 18 -5.01 -14.28 16.84
C ILE A 18 -3.73 -13.76 17.51
N THR A 19 -2.90 -12.97 16.78
CA THR A 19 -1.60 -12.53 17.28
C THR A 19 -1.70 -11.55 18.45
N LEU A 20 -2.75 -10.72 18.46
CA LEU A 20 -3.02 -9.75 19.53
C LEU A 20 -3.89 -10.31 20.65
N ASN A 21 -4.40 -11.55 20.51
CA ASN A 21 -5.37 -12.18 21.40
C ASN A 21 -6.64 -11.31 21.58
N ILE A 22 -7.18 -10.82 20.47
CA ILE A 22 -8.37 -9.95 20.39
C ILE A 22 -9.47 -10.71 19.65
N LYS A 23 -10.72 -10.55 20.07
CA LYS A 23 -11.85 -11.20 19.41
C LYS A 23 -12.06 -10.63 17.99
N TYR A 24 -12.12 -11.51 16.98
CA TYR A 24 -12.55 -11.17 15.64
C TYR A 24 -14.07 -11.28 15.51
N ILE A 25 -14.67 -10.29 14.86
CA ILE A 25 -16.10 -10.28 14.51
C ILE A 25 -16.21 -10.17 12.99
N GLU A 26 -16.93 -11.11 12.39
CA GLU A 26 -17.25 -11.03 10.96
C GLU A 26 -18.58 -10.29 10.77
N PRO A 27 -18.60 -9.14 10.06
CA PRO A 27 -19.83 -8.46 9.72
C PRO A 27 -20.58 -9.23 8.65
N LYS A 28 -21.91 -9.17 8.67
CA LYS A 28 -22.75 -9.70 7.60
C LYS A 28 -22.86 -8.65 6.50
N ILE A 29 -22.22 -8.90 5.37
CA ILE A 29 -22.25 -8.03 4.18
C ILE A 29 -23.05 -8.74 3.10
N THR A 30 -24.10 -8.10 2.61
CA THR A 30 -24.97 -8.58 1.53
C THR A 30 -25.23 -7.46 0.54
N TYR A 31 -25.69 -7.82 -0.65
CA TYR A 31 -25.93 -6.87 -1.72
C TYR A 31 -27.38 -6.96 -2.18
N PHE A 32 -27.98 -5.81 -2.45
CA PHE A 32 -29.25 -5.72 -3.16
C PHE A 32 -29.05 -5.99 -4.65
N SER A 33 -30.15 -6.18 -5.40
CA SER A 33 -30.10 -6.47 -6.83
C SER A 33 -29.47 -5.37 -7.69
N ASP A 34 -29.48 -4.15 -7.20
CA ASP A 34 -28.86 -2.96 -7.80
C ASP A 34 -27.41 -2.71 -7.31
N SER A 35 -26.86 -3.67 -6.57
CA SER A 35 -25.51 -3.64 -5.98
C SER A 35 -25.32 -2.72 -4.77
N GLU A 36 -26.40 -2.14 -4.21
CA GLU A 36 -26.30 -1.46 -2.91
C GLU A 36 -25.87 -2.42 -1.81
N ILE A 37 -25.00 -1.93 -0.91
CA ILE A 37 -24.44 -2.73 0.17
C ILE A 37 -25.34 -2.65 1.40
N LYS A 38 -25.75 -3.81 1.92
CA LYS A 38 -26.36 -3.96 3.24
C LYS A 38 -25.34 -4.57 4.19
N LEU A 39 -25.04 -3.84 5.29
CA LEU A 39 -24.02 -4.24 6.27
C LEU A 39 -24.65 -4.29 7.68
N GLU A 40 -24.40 -5.39 8.39
CA GLU A 40 -24.89 -5.60 9.74
C GLU A 40 -23.76 -6.14 10.62
N ILE A 41 -23.58 -5.57 11.83
CA ILE A 41 -22.74 -6.13 12.90
C ILE A 41 -23.69 -6.73 13.93
N GLN A 42 -23.67 -8.07 14.07
CA GLN A 42 -24.65 -8.80 14.88
C GLN A 42 -24.31 -8.80 16.38
N GLU A 43 -23.10 -8.34 16.76
CA GLU A 43 -22.67 -8.25 18.14
C GLU A 43 -22.72 -6.79 18.65
N PRO A 44 -23.11 -6.58 19.93
CA PRO A 44 -23.05 -5.26 20.53
C PRO A 44 -21.59 -4.82 20.71
N LEU A 45 -21.31 -3.54 20.44
CA LEU A 45 -19.99 -2.94 20.55
C LEU A 45 -19.95 -1.88 21.65
N HIS A 46 -20.95 -1.85 22.51
CA HIS A 46 -21.10 -0.80 23.51
C HIS A 46 -19.87 -0.67 24.43
N ASN A 47 -19.27 0.53 24.44
CA ASN A 47 -18.04 0.87 25.15
C ASN A 47 -16.78 0.05 24.74
N GLU A 48 -16.82 -0.61 23.59
CA GLU A 48 -15.66 -1.32 23.06
C GLU A 48 -14.82 -0.43 22.14
N ASP A 49 -13.50 -0.54 22.26
CA ASP A 49 -12.58 -0.02 21.25
C ASP A 49 -12.49 -1.03 20.10
N ILE A 50 -12.60 -0.54 18.87
CA ILE A 50 -12.72 -1.38 17.67
C ILE A 50 -11.55 -1.09 16.73
N ILE A 51 -10.94 -2.16 16.22
CA ILE A 51 -10.02 -2.10 15.09
C ILE A 51 -10.79 -2.53 13.83
N ILE A 52 -10.88 -1.66 12.84
CA ILE A 52 -11.43 -1.98 11.52
C ILE A 52 -10.30 -2.20 10.55
N VAL A 53 -10.29 -3.31 9.82
CA VAL A 53 -9.25 -3.65 8.83
C VAL A 53 -9.89 -3.71 7.45
N GLN A 54 -9.48 -2.80 6.57
CA GLN A 54 -10.00 -2.71 5.19
C GLN A 54 -9.08 -1.92 4.28
N SER A 55 -8.45 -2.55 3.30
CA SER A 55 -7.84 -1.87 2.16
C SER A 55 -8.90 -1.40 1.17
N THR A 56 -8.70 -0.22 0.58
CA THR A 56 -9.58 0.32 -0.46
C THR A 56 -9.00 0.07 -1.85
N SER A 57 -8.68 -1.20 -2.13
CA SER A 57 -8.23 -1.66 -3.45
C SER A 57 -9.43 -1.95 -4.38
N LYS A 58 -9.16 -2.47 -5.56
CA LYS A 58 -10.19 -2.79 -6.59
C LYS A 58 -11.26 -3.75 -6.05
N PRO A 59 -12.54 -3.44 -6.30
CA PRO A 59 -13.15 -2.23 -6.87
C PRO A 59 -13.15 -1.07 -5.86
N VAL A 60 -12.37 -0.02 -6.13
CA VAL A 60 -12.03 1.02 -5.14
C VAL A 60 -13.25 1.73 -4.57
N ASN A 61 -14.22 2.08 -5.42
CA ASN A 61 -15.41 2.84 -5.00
C ASN A 61 -16.30 2.01 -4.06
N ASP A 62 -16.52 0.74 -4.41
CA ASP A 62 -17.34 -0.16 -3.60
C ASP A 62 -16.68 -0.42 -2.24
N ARG A 63 -15.34 -0.58 -2.23
CA ARG A 63 -14.58 -0.77 -0.99
C ARG A 63 -14.59 0.46 -0.09
N LEU A 64 -14.62 1.66 -0.67
CA LEU A 64 -14.78 2.90 0.10
C LEU A 64 -16.17 3.03 0.70
N ILE A 65 -17.21 2.79 -0.07
CA ILE A 65 -18.59 2.81 0.44
C ILE A 65 -18.79 1.75 1.51
N GLU A 66 -18.30 0.53 1.29
CA GLU A 66 -18.32 -0.54 2.29
C GLU A 66 -17.63 -0.12 3.59
N LEU A 67 -16.43 0.50 3.49
CA LEU A 67 -15.69 1.00 4.63
C LEU A 67 -16.49 2.05 5.41
N PHE A 68 -17.09 3.01 4.71
CA PHE A 68 -17.90 4.05 5.36
C PHE A 68 -19.11 3.47 6.10
N LEU A 69 -19.82 2.50 5.48
CA LEU A 69 -20.91 1.79 6.12
C LEU A 69 -20.45 0.98 7.33
N LEU A 70 -19.27 0.35 7.25
CA LEU A 70 -18.70 -0.43 8.34
C LEU A 70 -18.38 0.45 9.56
N ILE A 71 -17.75 1.62 9.33
CA ILE A 71 -17.44 2.59 10.39
C ILE A 71 -18.73 3.14 11.01
N ASP A 72 -19.71 3.56 10.20
CA ASP A 72 -21.00 4.08 10.67
C ASP A 72 -21.76 3.04 11.50
N THR A 73 -21.80 1.79 11.01
CA THR A 73 -22.45 0.67 11.73
C THR A 73 -21.75 0.39 13.06
N ALA A 74 -20.42 0.36 13.10
CA ALA A 74 -19.68 0.17 14.33
C ALA A 74 -19.95 1.30 15.34
N LYS A 75 -20.00 2.54 14.87
CA LYS A 75 -20.33 3.70 15.70
C LYS A 75 -21.75 3.62 16.26
N LYS A 76 -22.72 3.28 15.45
CA LYS A 76 -24.14 3.08 15.87
C LYS A 76 -24.30 1.92 16.83
N ALA A 77 -23.49 0.85 16.70
CA ALA A 77 -23.46 -0.27 17.64
C ALA A 77 -22.81 0.08 18.99
N GLY A 78 -22.33 1.32 19.19
CA GLY A 78 -21.81 1.85 20.44
C GLY A 78 -20.30 1.74 20.62
N ALA A 79 -19.54 1.58 19.55
CA ALA A 79 -18.08 1.60 19.60
C ALA A 79 -17.55 2.90 20.22
N ASN A 80 -16.59 2.78 21.15
CA ASN A 80 -15.97 3.90 21.85
C ASN A 80 -14.93 4.58 20.93
N LYS A 81 -13.84 3.87 20.62
CA LYS A 81 -12.81 4.31 19.67
C LYS A 81 -12.82 3.42 18.44
N ILE A 82 -12.51 4.00 17.30
CA ILE A 82 -12.36 3.27 16.03
C ILE A 82 -10.96 3.53 15.49
N ILE A 83 -10.10 2.52 15.58
CA ILE A 83 -8.77 2.49 14.96
C ILE A 83 -8.95 1.85 13.59
N LEU A 84 -8.69 2.60 12.53
CA LEU A 84 -8.76 2.10 11.17
C LEU A 84 -7.39 1.63 10.69
N VAL A 85 -7.25 0.35 10.42
CA VAL A 85 -6.11 -0.24 9.69
C VAL A 85 -6.50 -0.33 8.23
N MET A 86 -5.98 0.58 7.42
CA MET A 86 -6.21 0.63 5.97
C MET A 86 -4.86 0.44 5.25
N PRO A 87 -4.41 -0.81 5.06
CA PRO A 87 -3.08 -1.09 4.52
C PRO A 87 -2.82 -0.43 3.17
N TYR A 88 -3.80 -0.40 2.27
CA TYR A 88 -3.75 0.36 1.03
C TYR A 88 -4.80 1.45 1.02
N PHE A 89 -4.34 2.70 0.91
CA PHE A 89 -5.18 3.89 0.80
C PHE A 89 -5.49 4.15 -0.68
N GLY A 90 -6.67 3.77 -1.12
CA GLY A 90 -7.15 4.09 -2.47
C GLY A 90 -7.25 5.59 -2.69
N TYR A 91 -7.07 6.04 -3.93
CA TYR A 91 -7.00 7.46 -4.31
C TYR A 91 -5.75 8.21 -3.81
N ALA A 92 -4.79 7.58 -3.12
CA ALA A 92 -3.55 8.21 -2.68
C ALA A 92 -2.77 8.90 -3.81
N ARG A 93 -2.92 8.43 -5.05
CA ARG A 93 -2.26 9.03 -6.24
C ARG A 93 -2.87 10.37 -6.66
N GLN A 94 -4.01 10.75 -6.08
CA GLN A 94 -4.72 12.02 -6.36
C GLN A 94 -4.63 12.96 -5.14
N ASP A 95 -3.41 13.31 -4.79
CA ASP A 95 -3.02 14.09 -3.59
C ASP A 95 -2.74 15.56 -3.89
N LYS A 96 -2.94 16.01 -5.13
CA LYS A 96 -2.66 17.38 -5.57
C LYS A 96 -3.96 18.11 -5.86
N ALA A 97 -4.12 19.28 -5.25
CA ALA A 97 -5.19 20.20 -5.62
C ALA A 97 -4.90 20.84 -6.97
N SER A 98 -5.92 20.99 -7.80
CA SER A 98 -5.93 21.92 -8.93
C SER A 98 -7.23 22.70 -8.91
N ASN A 99 -7.23 23.91 -9.51
CA ASN A 99 -8.41 24.80 -9.49
C ASN A 99 -9.67 24.19 -10.16
N GLN A 100 -9.51 23.09 -10.90
CA GLN A 100 -10.60 22.48 -11.70
C GLN A 100 -10.74 20.96 -11.47
N ALA A 101 -9.99 20.37 -10.55
CA ALA A 101 -10.07 18.96 -10.26
C ALA A 101 -10.28 18.70 -8.76
N ALA A 102 -11.09 17.70 -8.45
CA ALA A 102 -11.25 17.23 -7.09
C ALA A 102 -9.91 16.73 -6.52
N MET A 103 -9.79 16.79 -5.19
CA MET A 103 -8.71 16.17 -4.43
C MET A 103 -9.28 15.03 -3.58
N PRO A 104 -9.46 13.83 -4.17
CA PRO A 104 -10.13 12.72 -3.51
C PRO A 104 -9.48 12.30 -2.19
N ALA A 105 -8.15 12.37 -2.08
CA ALA A 105 -7.46 12.04 -0.84
C ALA A 105 -7.95 12.89 0.35
N GLN A 106 -8.13 14.22 0.15
CA GLN A 106 -8.69 15.12 1.16
C GLN A 106 -10.14 14.80 1.48
N LEU A 107 -10.94 14.52 0.45
CA LEU A 107 -12.35 14.19 0.64
C LEU A 107 -12.50 12.92 1.50
N ILE A 108 -11.72 11.87 1.21
CA ILE A 108 -11.73 10.63 1.98
C ILE A 108 -11.27 10.88 3.42
N ALA A 109 -10.20 11.65 3.63
CA ALA A 109 -9.74 12.00 4.97
C ALA A 109 -10.87 12.65 5.79
N ASN A 110 -11.55 13.65 5.21
CA ASN A 110 -12.67 14.34 5.85
C ASN A 110 -13.83 13.39 6.19
N PHE A 111 -14.16 12.45 5.28
CA PHE A 111 -15.21 11.46 5.55
C PHE A 111 -14.84 10.50 6.68
N LEU A 112 -13.63 9.97 6.69
CA LEU A 112 -13.17 9.07 7.74
C LEU A 112 -13.23 9.73 9.13
N GLU A 113 -12.76 10.97 9.24
CA GLU A 113 -12.83 11.76 10.48
C GLU A 113 -14.28 12.02 10.89
N LYS A 114 -15.13 12.45 9.95
CA LYS A 114 -16.54 12.75 10.22
C LYS A 114 -17.32 11.51 10.67
N LEU A 115 -16.99 10.34 10.16
CA LEU A 115 -17.59 9.07 10.57
C LEU A 115 -17.12 8.61 11.96
N GLY A 116 -16.04 9.17 12.49
CA GLY A 116 -15.58 8.92 13.84
C GLY A 116 -14.38 8.01 13.97
N VAL A 117 -13.57 7.86 12.90
CA VAL A 117 -12.23 7.26 13.02
C VAL A 117 -11.40 8.10 13.98
N THR A 118 -10.76 7.46 14.94
CA THR A 118 -9.94 8.11 15.97
C THR A 118 -8.44 8.00 15.73
N HIS A 119 -8.02 7.02 14.94
CA HIS A 119 -6.64 6.80 14.52
C HIS A 119 -6.63 6.03 13.19
N LEU A 120 -5.80 6.45 12.24
CA LEU A 120 -5.57 5.74 10.98
C LEU A 120 -4.18 5.11 10.98
N ILE A 121 -4.11 3.80 10.69
CA ILE A 121 -2.87 3.09 10.37
C ILE A 121 -2.90 2.71 8.90
N THR A 122 -1.89 3.11 8.16
CA THR A 122 -1.73 2.78 6.74
C THR A 122 -0.29 2.41 6.42
N ILE A 123 -0.06 1.78 5.29
CA ILE A 123 1.27 1.36 4.86
C ILE A 123 1.69 2.21 3.67
N ASP A 124 2.87 2.83 3.74
CA ASP A 124 3.59 3.42 2.61
C ASP A 124 2.74 4.30 1.69
N LEU A 125 2.15 5.35 2.25
CA LEU A 125 1.39 6.34 1.47
C LEU A 125 2.21 6.85 0.28
N HIS A 126 1.54 7.02 -0.84
CA HIS A 126 2.12 7.53 -2.09
C HIS A 126 2.86 8.87 -1.92
N SER A 127 2.40 9.69 -0.98
CA SER A 127 3.02 10.97 -0.64
C SER A 127 2.83 11.27 0.85
N ASP A 128 3.87 11.75 1.51
CA ASP A 128 3.81 12.20 2.91
C ASP A 128 2.89 13.44 3.08
N LYS A 129 2.49 14.08 1.98
CA LYS A 129 1.51 15.18 2.01
C LYS A 129 0.13 14.72 2.46
N ILE A 130 -0.22 13.44 2.20
CA ILE A 130 -1.52 12.87 2.59
C ILE A 130 -1.66 12.86 4.11
N GLU A 131 -0.59 12.64 4.87
CA GLU A 131 -0.63 12.68 6.33
C GLU A 131 -1.13 14.03 6.86
N LYS A 132 -0.79 15.13 6.17
CA LYS A 132 -1.19 16.49 6.52
C LYS A 132 -2.66 16.80 6.21
N LEU A 133 -3.37 15.91 5.53
CA LEU A 133 -4.78 16.06 5.22
C LEU A 133 -5.68 15.62 6.40
N PHE A 134 -5.10 14.94 7.39
CA PHE A 134 -5.81 14.43 8.55
C PHE A 134 -5.59 15.32 9.77
N ASN A 135 -6.65 15.51 10.57
CA ASN A 135 -6.61 16.15 11.89
C ASN A 135 -6.54 15.10 13.03
N ILE A 136 -6.76 13.82 12.72
CA ILE A 136 -6.59 12.70 13.64
C ILE A 136 -5.16 12.14 13.54
N PRO A 137 -4.67 11.43 14.57
CA PRO A 137 -3.42 10.70 14.49
C PRO A 137 -3.40 9.73 13.30
N ILE A 138 -2.29 9.73 12.57
CA ILE A 138 -2.04 8.81 11.47
C ILE A 138 -0.68 8.15 11.64
N SER A 139 -0.64 6.82 11.50
CA SER A 139 0.58 6.03 11.44
C SER A 139 0.80 5.54 10.01
N ASN A 140 1.66 6.24 9.26
CA ASN A 140 2.09 5.81 7.94
C ASN A 140 3.32 4.89 8.06
N VAL A 141 3.07 3.59 8.22
CA VAL A 141 4.12 2.59 8.47
C VAL A 141 4.93 2.33 7.21
N LYS A 142 6.23 2.56 7.26
CA LYS A 142 7.11 2.29 6.11
C LYS A 142 7.56 0.81 6.12
N PRO A 143 7.47 0.09 4.98
CA PRO A 143 7.74 -1.35 4.91
C PRO A 143 9.24 -1.69 4.84
N ILE A 144 10.13 -0.72 4.96
CA ILE A 144 11.57 -0.90 4.82
C ILE A 144 12.12 -2.06 5.65
N ASN A 145 11.67 -2.20 6.90
CA ASN A 145 12.10 -3.28 7.79
C ASN A 145 11.68 -4.68 7.29
N LEU A 146 10.66 -4.77 6.43
CA LEU A 146 10.27 -6.03 5.80
C LEU A 146 11.19 -6.39 4.63
N TYR A 147 11.80 -5.41 3.98
CA TYR A 147 12.68 -5.61 2.83
C TYR A 147 14.11 -5.95 3.22
N LEU A 148 14.58 -5.43 4.38
CA LEU A 148 15.96 -5.59 4.83
C LEU A 148 16.47 -7.04 4.82
N PRO A 149 15.75 -8.06 5.36
CA PRO A 149 16.22 -9.44 5.36
C PRO A 149 16.46 -10.02 3.96
N PHE A 150 15.71 -9.53 2.98
CA PHE A 150 15.85 -9.97 1.59
C PHE A 150 16.98 -9.21 0.90
N LEU A 151 17.08 -7.89 1.11
CA LEU A 151 18.08 -7.03 0.48
C LEU A 151 19.51 -7.39 0.90
N GLN A 152 19.72 -7.77 2.16
CA GLN A 152 21.02 -8.20 2.69
C GLN A 152 21.58 -9.46 2.00
N ASN A 153 20.73 -10.26 1.35
CA ASN A 153 21.16 -11.46 0.62
C ASN A 153 21.68 -11.18 -0.80
N TYR A 154 21.47 -9.96 -1.32
CA TYR A 154 21.95 -9.60 -2.65
C TYR A 154 23.40 -9.12 -2.57
N LYS A 155 24.28 -9.82 -3.31
CA LYS A 155 25.69 -9.41 -3.51
C LYS A 155 25.80 -8.56 -4.77
N ASN A 156 26.76 -7.64 -4.81
CA ASN A 156 27.01 -6.77 -5.95
C ASN A 156 25.71 -6.12 -6.48
N CYS A 157 24.93 -5.52 -5.57
CA CYS A 157 23.67 -4.92 -5.90
C CYS A 157 23.75 -3.38 -5.89
N ILE A 158 22.79 -2.77 -6.57
CA ILE A 158 22.54 -1.34 -6.59
C ILE A 158 21.04 -1.09 -6.44
N ILE A 159 20.65 -0.17 -5.59
CA ILE A 159 19.25 0.19 -5.41
C ILE A 159 18.91 1.31 -6.39
N VAL A 160 17.79 1.14 -7.10
CA VAL A 160 17.42 2.01 -8.23
C VAL A 160 16.07 2.67 -7.98
N ALA A 161 16.02 4.00 -8.07
CA ALA A 161 14.79 4.76 -8.15
C ALA A 161 14.27 4.73 -9.59
N PRO A 162 13.11 4.11 -9.87
CA PRO A 162 12.54 4.08 -11.23
C PRO A 162 12.03 5.45 -11.68
N ASP A 163 11.84 6.39 -10.75
CA ASP A 163 11.47 7.76 -11.03
C ASP A 163 11.73 8.67 -9.80
N LYS A 164 11.45 9.98 -9.96
CA LYS A 164 11.68 11.00 -8.94
C LYS A 164 10.84 10.78 -7.66
N GLY A 165 9.69 10.12 -7.76
CA GLY A 165 8.81 9.86 -6.62
C GLY A 165 9.41 8.90 -5.60
N SER A 166 10.21 7.94 -6.06
CA SER A 166 10.85 6.91 -5.22
C SER A 166 12.24 7.30 -4.68
N THR A 167 12.78 8.48 -5.06
CA THR A 167 14.15 8.92 -4.69
C THR A 167 14.38 8.87 -3.17
N ASN A 168 13.55 9.53 -2.38
CA ASN A 168 13.73 9.58 -0.92
C ASN A 168 13.71 8.18 -0.27
N LYS A 169 12.86 7.29 -0.79
CA LYS A 169 12.75 5.91 -0.32
C LYS A 169 14.03 5.13 -0.61
N VAL A 170 14.54 5.24 -1.82
CA VAL A 170 15.78 4.62 -2.27
C VAL A 170 16.97 5.13 -1.46
N GLU A 171 17.09 6.44 -1.23
CA GLU A 171 18.14 7.04 -0.40
C GLU A 171 18.10 6.52 1.04
N THR A 172 16.90 6.43 1.62
CA THR A 172 16.74 5.90 2.98
C THR A 172 17.23 4.46 3.09
N ILE A 173 16.88 3.60 2.12
CA ILE A 173 17.28 2.18 2.11
C ILE A 173 18.79 2.05 1.84
N GLY A 174 19.30 2.78 0.85
CA GLY A 174 20.71 2.74 0.48
C GLY A 174 21.63 3.18 1.62
N ASN A 175 21.29 4.27 2.29
CA ASN A 175 22.02 4.75 3.45
C ASN A 175 21.99 3.74 4.61
N LEU A 176 20.83 3.12 4.87
CA LEU A 176 20.68 2.14 5.95
C LEU A 176 21.51 0.87 5.72
N LEU A 177 21.64 0.44 4.46
CA LEU A 177 22.34 -0.79 4.08
C LEU A 177 23.76 -0.56 3.55
N ASN A 178 24.16 0.69 3.37
CA ASN A 178 25.41 1.07 2.71
C ASN A 178 25.55 0.43 1.32
N ILE A 179 24.49 0.55 0.51
CA ILE A 179 24.41 0.03 -0.86
C ILE A 179 24.42 1.23 -1.83
N ASP A 180 25.14 1.09 -2.94
CA ASP A 180 25.15 2.07 -4.03
C ASP A 180 23.75 2.38 -4.56
N LEU A 181 23.56 3.61 -5.05
CA LEU A 181 22.29 4.09 -5.57
C LEU A 181 22.39 4.43 -7.05
N ALA A 182 21.29 4.24 -7.77
CA ALA A 182 21.11 4.76 -9.11
C ALA A 182 19.70 5.37 -9.26
N TYR A 183 19.60 6.31 -10.19
CA TYR A 183 18.37 7.06 -10.44
C TYR A 183 18.06 7.07 -11.92
N ILE A 184 16.81 6.79 -12.28
CA ILE A 184 16.33 6.87 -13.65
C ILE A 184 15.59 8.19 -13.83
N THR A 185 16.07 9.01 -14.78
CA THR A 185 15.41 10.25 -15.18
C THR A 185 14.44 9.96 -16.32
N LYS A 186 13.24 10.53 -16.22
CA LYS A 186 12.16 10.42 -17.20
C LYS A 186 11.89 11.77 -17.85
N GLU A 187 11.73 11.78 -19.14
CA GLU A 187 11.16 12.91 -19.89
C GLU A 187 9.80 12.53 -20.48
N ARG A 188 8.89 13.49 -20.50
CA ARG A 188 7.61 13.34 -21.17
C ARG A 188 7.70 13.93 -22.57
N ASP A 189 7.36 13.15 -23.57
CA ASP A 189 7.25 13.65 -24.93
C ASP A 189 5.96 14.47 -25.13
N ILE A 190 5.83 15.03 -26.36
CA ILE A 190 4.69 15.85 -26.78
C ILE A 190 3.35 15.07 -26.67
N ASN A 191 3.40 13.75 -26.76
CA ASN A 191 2.23 12.86 -26.66
C ASN A 191 1.97 12.39 -25.21
N ASN A 192 2.65 12.98 -24.20
CA ASN A 192 2.54 12.60 -22.79
C ASN A 192 3.06 11.18 -22.49
N SER A 193 3.78 10.53 -23.43
CA SER A 193 4.44 9.27 -23.17
C SER A 193 5.72 9.49 -22.36
N CYS A 194 5.99 8.57 -21.45
CA CYS A 194 7.10 8.69 -20.51
C CYS A 194 8.27 7.86 -21.05
N ASN A 195 9.36 8.53 -21.46
CA ASN A 195 10.59 7.88 -21.91
C ASN A 195 11.67 8.00 -20.83
N MET A 196 12.43 6.93 -20.63
CA MET A 196 13.60 6.95 -19.76
C MET A 196 14.79 7.43 -20.58
N VAL A 197 15.48 8.44 -20.08
CA VAL A 197 16.51 9.15 -20.88
C VAL A 197 17.90 9.03 -20.26
N GLU A 198 18.02 8.84 -18.95
CA GLU A 198 19.33 8.84 -18.29
C GLU A 198 19.32 7.94 -17.05
N ILE A 199 20.48 7.32 -16.77
CA ILE A 199 20.77 6.65 -15.50
C ILE A 199 21.93 7.37 -14.86
N THR A 200 21.71 7.90 -13.65
CA THR A 200 22.78 8.36 -12.77
C THR A 200 23.17 7.20 -11.86
N GLY A 201 24.45 6.84 -11.82
CA GLY A 201 24.96 5.65 -11.11
C GLY A 201 25.39 4.53 -12.06
N ASN A 202 26.30 3.66 -11.61
CA ASN A 202 26.83 2.56 -12.42
C ASN A 202 26.03 1.27 -12.19
N VAL A 203 25.29 0.81 -13.20
CA VAL A 203 24.44 -0.39 -13.16
C VAL A 203 25.03 -1.60 -13.90
N GLU A 204 26.12 -1.37 -14.68
CA GLU A 204 26.77 -2.42 -15.47
C GLU A 204 27.29 -3.55 -14.59
N GLY A 205 26.94 -4.78 -14.93
CA GLY A 205 27.34 -5.99 -14.20
C GLY A 205 26.76 -6.12 -12.79
N LYS A 206 25.82 -5.25 -12.38
CA LYS A 206 25.21 -5.27 -11.03
C LYS A 206 23.82 -5.90 -11.01
N ASN A 207 23.43 -6.41 -9.84
CA ASN A 207 22.05 -6.79 -9.54
C ASN A 207 21.25 -5.55 -9.18
N CYS A 208 20.41 -5.07 -10.09
CA CYS A 208 19.60 -3.87 -9.90
C CYS A 208 18.34 -4.20 -9.11
N ILE A 209 18.03 -3.37 -8.12
CA ILE A 209 16.87 -3.51 -7.24
C ILE A 209 16.03 -2.24 -7.35
N LEU A 210 14.92 -2.33 -8.08
CA LEU A 210 13.93 -1.27 -8.20
C LEU A 210 13.11 -1.20 -6.91
N ILE A 211 12.91 0.01 -6.37
CA ILE A 211 12.05 0.25 -5.20
C ILE A 211 10.95 1.22 -5.59
N ASP A 212 9.68 0.83 -5.33
CA ASP A 212 8.53 1.71 -5.58
C ASP A 212 7.41 1.45 -4.56
N ASP A 213 6.40 2.32 -4.51
CA ASP A 213 5.24 2.13 -3.65
C ASP A 213 4.15 1.30 -4.34
N ILE A 214 3.92 1.47 -5.64
CA ILE A 214 2.80 0.86 -6.37
C ILE A 214 3.26 0.22 -7.68
N ILE A 215 2.81 -1.02 -7.91
CA ILE A 215 2.75 -1.61 -9.26
C ILE A 215 1.29 -1.72 -9.69
N ASP A 216 0.92 -1.02 -10.78
CA ASP A 216 -0.44 -1.04 -11.33
C ASP A 216 -0.45 -1.68 -12.72
N SER A 217 -0.28 -0.92 -13.81
CA SER A 217 -0.12 -1.49 -15.16
C SER A 217 1.23 -2.17 -15.38
N GLY A 218 2.18 -1.99 -14.47
CA GLY A 218 3.54 -2.49 -14.60
C GLY A 218 4.43 -1.72 -15.59
N GLU A 219 3.87 -0.78 -16.35
CA GLU A 219 4.58 -0.09 -17.43
C GLU A 219 5.85 0.64 -16.95
N THR A 220 5.77 1.36 -15.82
CA THR A 220 6.93 2.05 -15.23
C THR A 220 8.05 1.08 -14.90
N ILE A 221 7.73 -0.01 -14.23
CA ILE A 221 8.69 -1.02 -13.77
C ILE A 221 9.26 -1.78 -14.95
N TYR A 222 8.42 -2.13 -15.95
CA TYR A 222 8.88 -2.78 -17.19
C TYR A 222 9.85 -1.90 -17.99
N LYS A 223 9.50 -0.62 -18.20
CA LYS A 223 10.40 0.33 -18.89
C LYS A 223 11.71 0.51 -18.14
N ALA A 224 11.67 0.61 -16.80
CA ALA A 224 12.86 0.70 -15.97
C ALA A 224 13.72 -0.57 -16.11
N ALA A 225 13.12 -1.75 -16.04
CA ALA A 225 13.83 -3.02 -16.20
C ALA A 225 14.49 -3.13 -17.58
N ASN A 226 13.76 -2.77 -18.65
CA ASN A 226 14.31 -2.76 -20.01
C ASN A 226 15.49 -1.81 -20.14
N PHE A 227 15.37 -0.60 -19.60
CA PHE A 227 16.42 0.41 -19.66
C PHE A 227 17.67 -0.03 -18.89
N LEU A 228 17.50 -0.62 -17.70
CA LEU A 228 18.61 -1.20 -16.91
C LEU A 228 19.30 -2.36 -17.63
N LYS A 229 18.53 -3.28 -18.24
CA LYS A 229 19.10 -4.40 -19.03
C LYS A 229 19.90 -3.90 -20.24
N GLN A 230 19.44 -2.85 -20.93
CA GLN A 230 20.16 -2.22 -22.03
C GLN A 230 21.48 -1.55 -21.58
N HIS A 231 21.58 -1.16 -20.30
CA HIS A 231 22.79 -0.60 -19.69
C HIS A 231 23.63 -1.65 -18.93
N GLY A 232 23.46 -2.94 -19.26
CA GLY A 232 24.32 -4.00 -18.76
C GLY A 232 23.99 -4.54 -17.37
N ALA A 233 22.79 -4.28 -16.84
CA ALA A 233 22.37 -4.88 -15.57
C ALA A 233 22.36 -6.41 -15.64
N LEU A 234 22.97 -7.08 -14.67
CA LEU A 234 23.04 -8.54 -14.57
C LEU A 234 21.64 -9.14 -14.29
N SER A 235 20.96 -8.60 -13.28
CA SER A 235 19.57 -8.94 -12.96
C SER A 235 18.78 -7.69 -12.61
N VAL A 236 17.44 -7.77 -12.72
CA VAL A 236 16.54 -6.69 -12.29
C VAL A 236 15.45 -7.29 -11.42
N ASN A 237 15.45 -6.88 -10.15
CA ASN A 237 14.46 -7.27 -9.16
C ASN A 237 13.66 -6.03 -8.73
N ALA A 238 12.45 -6.22 -8.20
CA ALA A 238 11.64 -5.11 -7.72
C ALA A 238 11.12 -5.40 -6.30
N PHE A 239 11.11 -4.38 -5.44
CA PHE A 239 10.45 -4.38 -4.15
C PHE A 239 9.39 -3.29 -4.17
N ILE A 240 8.14 -3.69 -4.08
CA ILE A 240 6.99 -2.81 -4.27
C ILE A 240 5.99 -3.06 -3.15
N THR A 241 5.50 -1.99 -2.55
CA THR A 241 4.59 -2.13 -1.42
C THR A 241 3.22 -2.64 -1.86
N HIS A 242 2.60 -2.00 -2.86
CA HIS A 242 1.21 -2.26 -3.23
C HIS A 242 1.09 -2.88 -4.63
N ALA A 243 0.63 -4.13 -4.68
CA ALA A 243 0.35 -4.84 -5.93
C ALA A 243 -1.10 -4.54 -6.39
N VAL A 244 -1.34 -3.39 -7.00
CA VAL A 244 -2.68 -2.99 -7.50
C VAL A 244 -3.10 -3.80 -8.71
N LEU A 245 -2.21 -3.99 -9.67
CA LEU A 245 -2.33 -4.90 -10.82
C LEU A 245 -3.68 -4.80 -11.54
N SER A 246 -4.11 -3.58 -11.86
CA SER A 246 -5.44 -3.33 -12.45
C SER A 246 -5.57 -3.77 -13.91
N LYS A 247 -4.45 -4.03 -14.59
CA LYS A 247 -4.38 -4.43 -16.00
C LYS A 247 -3.40 -5.59 -16.18
N ASN A 248 -3.44 -6.21 -17.36
CA ASN A 248 -2.38 -7.11 -17.78
C ASN A 248 -1.06 -6.35 -17.81
N TYR A 249 -0.05 -6.91 -17.18
CA TYR A 249 1.26 -6.31 -17.00
C TYR A 249 2.34 -7.22 -17.62
N ASP A 250 3.34 -6.61 -18.21
CA ASP A 250 4.51 -7.34 -18.68
C ASP A 250 5.62 -7.26 -17.64
N ILE A 251 6.05 -8.41 -17.15
CA ILE A 251 7.11 -8.57 -16.17
C ILE A 251 8.24 -9.47 -16.68
N ALA A 252 8.29 -9.73 -17.99
CA ALA A 252 9.23 -10.70 -18.56
C ALA A 252 10.69 -10.36 -18.23
N LEU A 253 11.04 -9.08 -18.19
CA LEU A 253 12.38 -8.58 -17.93
C LEU A 253 12.76 -8.52 -16.44
N LEU A 254 11.82 -8.77 -15.53
CA LEU A 254 12.07 -8.84 -14.09
C LEU A 254 12.42 -10.26 -13.70
N ASP A 255 13.45 -10.42 -12.87
CA ASP A 255 13.86 -11.72 -12.35
C ASP A 255 12.98 -12.13 -11.16
N ARG A 256 12.74 -11.21 -10.19
CA ARG A 256 11.83 -11.39 -9.05
C ARG A 256 11.13 -10.09 -8.71
N ILE A 257 9.91 -10.21 -8.19
CA ILE A 257 9.11 -9.08 -7.72
C ILE A 257 8.65 -9.40 -6.29
N PHE A 258 9.10 -8.62 -5.34
CA PHE A 258 8.67 -8.70 -3.95
C PHE A 258 7.56 -7.68 -3.73
N VAL A 259 6.39 -8.14 -3.28
CA VAL A 259 5.23 -7.29 -2.96
C VAL A 259 4.75 -7.61 -1.56
N THR A 260 4.04 -6.67 -0.94
CA THR A 260 3.41 -6.96 0.35
C THR A 260 1.96 -7.43 0.18
N ASP A 261 1.40 -8.01 1.25
CA ASP A 261 -0.01 -8.39 1.32
C ASP A 261 -0.93 -7.24 1.80
N THR A 262 -0.55 -5.98 1.51
CA THR A 262 -1.41 -4.81 1.72
C THR A 262 -2.68 -4.87 0.88
N ILE A 263 -2.61 -5.52 -0.27
CA ILE A 263 -3.73 -5.84 -1.16
C ILE A 263 -3.76 -7.35 -1.33
N GLU A 264 -4.91 -7.96 -1.07
CA GLU A 264 -5.12 -9.37 -1.40
C GLU A 264 -5.15 -9.53 -2.91
N THR A 265 -4.29 -10.39 -3.43
CA THR A 265 -4.14 -10.64 -4.87
C THR A 265 -4.17 -12.14 -5.11
N ASP A 266 -5.04 -12.57 -6.02
CA ASP A 266 -5.11 -13.94 -6.51
C ASP A 266 -4.25 -14.10 -7.77
N ASP A 267 -3.85 -15.32 -8.09
CA ASP A 267 -3.22 -15.73 -9.35
C ASP A 267 -1.97 -14.95 -9.76
N LEU A 268 -1.11 -14.64 -8.79
CA LEU A 268 0.18 -14.03 -9.08
C LEU A 268 1.11 -15.00 -9.83
N SER A 269 1.82 -14.49 -10.83
CA SER A 269 2.90 -15.23 -11.51
C SER A 269 3.96 -15.72 -10.50
N SER A 270 4.64 -16.82 -10.81
CA SER A 270 5.72 -17.40 -9.98
C SER A 270 6.89 -16.45 -9.70
N LYS A 271 7.00 -15.34 -10.41
CA LYS A 271 8.00 -14.29 -10.15
C LYS A 271 7.67 -13.43 -8.92
N PHE A 272 6.42 -13.42 -8.46
CA PHE A 272 6.02 -12.67 -7.29
C PHE A 272 6.31 -13.42 -5.99
N HIS A 273 6.85 -12.68 -5.02
CA HIS A 273 7.09 -13.13 -3.66
C HIS A 273 6.35 -12.21 -2.70
N ILE A 274 5.39 -12.75 -1.97
CA ILE A 274 4.58 -11.95 -1.02
C ILE A 274 5.33 -11.83 0.31
N ILE A 275 5.51 -10.61 0.79
CA ILE A 275 6.08 -10.29 2.10
C ILE A 275 4.94 -9.87 3.04
N PRO A 276 4.67 -10.63 4.12
CA PRO A 276 3.58 -10.30 5.04
C PRO A 276 3.81 -9.00 5.81
N ILE A 277 2.78 -8.14 5.88
CA ILE A 277 2.81 -6.89 6.68
C ILE A 277 2.43 -7.10 8.14
N LEU A 278 1.93 -8.27 8.50
CA LEU A 278 1.48 -8.59 9.86
C LEU A 278 2.47 -8.16 10.96
N PRO A 279 3.81 -8.43 10.84
CA PRO A 279 4.75 -8.08 11.91
C PRO A 279 4.83 -6.58 12.19
N ILE A 280 4.81 -5.74 11.15
CA ILE A 280 4.89 -4.28 11.32
C ILE A 280 3.58 -3.71 11.84
N LEU A 281 2.43 -4.26 11.43
CA LEU A 281 1.13 -3.85 11.94
C LEU A 281 0.94 -4.24 13.41
N VAL A 282 1.35 -5.45 13.81
CA VAL A 282 1.32 -5.88 15.22
C VAL A 282 2.17 -4.97 16.08
N LYS A 283 3.38 -4.60 15.62
CA LYS A 283 4.25 -3.67 16.33
C LYS A 283 3.58 -2.31 16.50
N GLU A 284 2.98 -1.77 15.43
CA GLU A 284 2.32 -0.47 15.45
C GLU A 284 1.08 -0.47 16.35
N LEU A 285 0.22 -1.47 16.20
CA LEU A 285 -0.98 -1.60 17.04
C LEU A 285 -0.65 -1.68 18.54
N LYS A 286 0.40 -2.43 18.92
CA LYS A 286 0.84 -2.52 20.32
C LYS A 286 1.31 -1.19 20.93
N ASN A 287 1.67 -0.20 20.12
CA ASN A 287 2.04 1.13 20.58
C ASN A 287 0.81 2.03 20.81
N ILE A 288 -0.35 1.66 20.25
CA ILE A 288 -1.57 2.49 20.23
C ILE A 288 -2.62 1.98 21.22
N ILE A 289 -2.69 0.64 21.44
CA ILE A 289 -3.71 -0.03 22.27
C ILE A 289 -3.29 -0.25 23.72
#